data_b5de8b74347a7117c949befb3b4d83d6
#
_entry.id   b5de8b74347a7117c949befb3b4d83d6
#
_cell.length_a   1.000
_cell.length_b   1.000
_cell.length_c   1.000
_cell.angle_alpha   90.00
_cell.angle_beta   90.00
_cell.angle_gamma   90.00
#
_symmetry.space_group_name_H-M   'P 1'
#
loop_
_entity.id
_entity.type
_entity.pdbx_description
1 polymer ?
#
loop_
_entity_poly.entity_id
_entity_poly.type
_entity_poly.pdbx_seq_one_letter_code
_entity_poly.pdbx_strand_id
1 'polypeptide(L)'
;DVSGGGELACALATGFPAERIFMHGNNKTPQELREAIQAGVGRIVIDSRIELRRISEIAGELGVEQPVYMRITPGVEADTHQYIRTGCEDSKFGFTMREDFAFKCVGDVLAAENVRLVGLHCHIGSQIFALHSFREAAAVMVEFMARIRDTYGHEITELDLGGGLGVAYTADDKPASIDEFAETITAAVRTACAKHGMPEPRLLVEPGRSLVATAGVTLYTVGIIKTLPNIRKYVAVDGGMSDNIRTALYHADYEPVVANKAAQPRTEIVTIAGKHCESGD
;
A
#
# COMPACT_ATOMS: atom_id res chain seq x y z
N ASP A 1 9.21 -3.66 -1.94
CA ASP A 1 7.99 -4.19 -2.56
C ASP A 1 7.96 -3.82 -4.03
N VAL A 2 7.42 -4.70 -4.86
CA VAL A 2 7.22 -4.48 -6.30
C VAL A 2 5.81 -4.91 -6.68
N SER A 3 5.18 -4.21 -7.63
CA SER A 3 3.82 -4.51 -8.08
C SER A 3 3.70 -4.79 -9.58
N GLY A 4 4.83 -4.98 -10.26
CA GLY A 4 4.86 -5.32 -11.67
C GLY A 4 6.25 -5.72 -12.16
N GLY A 5 6.32 -6.31 -13.35
CA GLY A 5 7.57 -6.80 -13.94
C GLY A 5 8.63 -5.69 -14.16
N GLY A 6 8.19 -4.46 -14.49
CA GLY A 6 9.10 -3.32 -14.63
C GLY A 6 9.79 -2.93 -13.31
N GLU A 7 9.05 -2.90 -12.21
CA GLU A 7 9.62 -2.63 -10.88
C GLU A 7 10.54 -3.75 -10.42
N LEU A 8 10.16 -5.01 -10.68
CA LEU A 8 11.00 -6.16 -10.42
C LEU A 8 12.33 -6.07 -11.18
N ALA A 9 12.27 -5.77 -12.47
CA ALA A 9 13.46 -5.61 -13.30
C ALA A 9 14.38 -4.49 -12.79
N CYS A 10 13.81 -3.36 -12.36
CA CYS A 10 14.57 -2.26 -11.76
C CYS A 10 15.26 -2.68 -10.46
N ALA A 11 14.52 -3.37 -9.56
CA ALA A 11 15.08 -3.83 -8.29
C ALA A 11 16.25 -4.81 -8.51
N LEU A 12 16.09 -5.77 -9.40
CA LEU A 12 17.13 -6.75 -9.73
C LEU A 12 18.34 -6.09 -10.41
N ALA A 13 18.12 -5.14 -11.31
CA ALA A 13 19.20 -4.40 -11.99
C ALA A 13 20.08 -3.58 -11.03
N THR A 14 19.52 -3.16 -9.89
CA THR A 14 20.31 -2.46 -8.84
C THR A 14 21.04 -3.42 -7.89
N GLY A 15 20.92 -4.73 -8.09
CA GLY A 15 21.52 -5.74 -7.21
C GLY A 15 20.77 -5.92 -5.89
N PHE A 16 19.52 -5.48 -5.80
CA PHE A 16 18.73 -5.71 -4.60
C PHE A 16 18.47 -7.22 -4.41
N PRO A 17 18.69 -7.78 -3.21
CA PRO A 17 18.54 -9.21 -2.97
C PRO A 17 17.12 -9.69 -3.26
N ALA A 18 16.96 -10.62 -4.21
CA ALA A 18 15.65 -11.09 -4.66
C ALA A 18 14.82 -11.72 -3.52
N GLU A 19 15.48 -12.44 -2.62
CA GLU A 19 14.85 -13.06 -1.45
C GLU A 19 14.24 -12.05 -0.45
N ARG A 20 14.58 -10.77 -0.59
CA ARG A 20 14.00 -9.67 0.18
C ARG A 20 12.91 -8.92 -0.56
N ILE A 21 12.59 -9.30 -1.79
CA ILE A 21 11.54 -8.69 -2.59
C ILE A 21 10.20 -9.37 -2.24
N PHE A 22 9.17 -8.53 -2.08
CA PHE A 22 7.77 -8.92 -1.99
C PHE A 22 7.05 -8.46 -3.25
N MET A 23 6.35 -9.37 -3.93
CA MET A 23 5.63 -9.04 -5.16
C MET A 23 4.13 -8.96 -4.90
N HIS A 24 3.58 -7.76 -5.03
CA HIS A 24 2.17 -7.42 -4.85
C HIS A 24 1.41 -7.30 -6.18
N GLY A 25 0.11 -7.04 -6.08
CA GLY A 25 -0.77 -6.73 -7.20
C GLY A 25 -1.96 -7.69 -7.29
N ASN A 26 -3.10 -7.15 -7.74
CA ASN A 26 -4.35 -7.91 -7.87
C ASN A 26 -4.49 -8.62 -9.23
N ASN A 27 -3.56 -8.42 -10.13
CA ASN A 27 -3.58 -9.03 -11.47
C ASN A 27 -2.16 -9.21 -12.03
N LYS A 28 -1.38 -10.06 -11.35
CA LYS A 28 -0.06 -10.46 -11.85
C LYS A 28 -0.23 -11.39 -13.06
N THR A 29 0.44 -11.08 -14.15
CA THR A 29 0.41 -11.93 -15.35
C THR A 29 1.21 -13.22 -15.13
N PRO A 30 0.92 -14.31 -15.87
CA PRO A 30 1.73 -15.52 -15.81
C PRO A 30 3.21 -15.29 -16.09
N GLN A 31 3.53 -14.34 -16.97
CA GLN A 31 4.91 -13.98 -17.26
C GLN A 31 5.58 -13.30 -16.06
N GLU A 32 4.96 -12.32 -15.44
CA GLU A 32 5.49 -11.65 -14.24
C GLU A 32 5.68 -12.62 -13.08
N LEU A 33 4.72 -13.55 -12.87
CA LEU A 33 4.85 -14.60 -11.86
C LEU A 33 6.05 -15.51 -12.15
N ARG A 34 6.23 -15.92 -13.41
CA ARG A 34 7.37 -16.73 -13.81
C ARG A 34 8.70 -16.02 -13.60
N GLU A 35 8.80 -14.77 -14.02
CA GLU A 35 9.99 -13.95 -13.82
C GLU A 35 10.33 -13.78 -12.34
N ALA A 36 9.32 -13.54 -11.49
CA ALA A 36 9.50 -13.41 -10.06
C ALA A 36 10.01 -14.71 -9.41
N ILE A 37 9.38 -15.85 -9.75
CA ILE A 37 9.77 -17.15 -9.20
C ILE A 37 11.16 -17.54 -9.68
N GLN A 38 11.50 -17.34 -10.96
CA GLN A 38 12.83 -17.60 -11.52
C GLN A 38 13.91 -16.72 -10.88
N ALA A 39 13.58 -15.48 -10.56
CA ALA A 39 14.50 -14.58 -9.88
C ALA A 39 14.70 -14.92 -8.39
N GLY A 40 13.89 -15.82 -7.83
CA GLY A 40 13.94 -16.17 -6.41
C GLY A 40 13.36 -15.08 -5.50
N VAL A 41 12.29 -14.41 -5.94
CA VAL A 41 11.58 -13.42 -5.12
C VAL A 41 11.13 -14.05 -3.81
N GLY A 42 11.44 -13.39 -2.69
CA GLY A 42 11.24 -13.94 -1.36
C GLY A 42 9.79 -14.26 -1.03
N ARG A 43 8.85 -13.40 -1.43
CA ARG A 43 7.42 -13.59 -1.18
C ARG A 43 6.59 -13.12 -2.37
N ILE A 44 5.56 -13.88 -2.73
CA ILE A 44 4.48 -13.41 -3.61
C ILE A 44 3.22 -13.27 -2.76
N VAL A 45 2.65 -12.08 -2.76
CA VAL A 45 1.42 -11.78 -2.02
C VAL A 45 0.24 -12.15 -2.92
N ILE A 46 -0.42 -13.27 -2.63
CA ILE A 46 -1.54 -13.75 -3.43
C ILE A 46 -2.82 -12.95 -3.16
N ASP A 47 -3.52 -12.66 -4.22
CA ASP A 47 -4.71 -11.81 -4.22
C ASP A 47 -5.99 -12.56 -4.65
N SER A 48 -5.84 -13.74 -5.23
CA SER A 48 -6.96 -14.57 -5.68
C SER A 48 -6.61 -16.05 -5.82
N ARG A 49 -7.67 -16.92 -5.84
CA ARG A 49 -7.52 -18.37 -6.09
C ARG A 49 -6.94 -18.69 -7.47
N ILE A 50 -7.21 -17.85 -8.47
CA ILE A 50 -6.68 -18.05 -9.83
C ILE A 50 -5.16 -17.86 -9.81
N GLU A 51 -4.72 -16.83 -9.11
CA GLU A 51 -3.29 -16.55 -8.95
C GLU A 51 -2.57 -17.65 -8.19
N LEU A 52 -3.17 -18.15 -7.09
CA LEU A 52 -2.64 -19.31 -6.35
C LEU A 52 -2.36 -20.50 -7.28
N ARG A 53 -3.32 -20.87 -8.14
CA ARG A 53 -3.13 -21.96 -9.09
C ARG A 53 -1.98 -21.69 -10.06
N ARG A 54 -1.89 -20.49 -10.61
CA ARG A 54 -0.81 -20.10 -11.52
C ARG A 54 0.57 -20.19 -10.84
N ILE A 55 0.67 -19.72 -9.60
CA ILE A 55 1.92 -19.82 -8.82
C ILE A 55 2.29 -21.27 -8.60
N SER A 56 1.34 -22.12 -8.17
CA SER A 56 1.55 -23.55 -7.94
C SER A 56 2.03 -24.26 -9.21
N GLU A 57 1.38 -24.02 -10.35
CA GLU A 57 1.75 -24.57 -11.66
C GLU A 57 3.16 -24.13 -12.09
N ILE A 58 3.44 -22.82 -12.05
CA ILE A 58 4.73 -22.27 -12.48
C ILE A 58 5.86 -22.71 -11.53
N ALA A 59 5.64 -22.73 -10.23
CA ALA A 59 6.62 -23.18 -9.26
C ALA A 59 6.94 -24.68 -9.46
N GLY A 60 5.92 -25.51 -9.74
CA GLY A 60 6.08 -26.91 -10.09
C GLY A 60 6.87 -27.12 -11.37
N GLU A 61 6.60 -26.37 -12.44
CA GLU A 61 7.39 -26.41 -13.67
C GLU A 61 8.87 -26.02 -13.44
N LEU A 62 9.13 -25.13 -12.52
CA LEU A 62 10.47 -24.66 -12.17
C LEU A 62 11.14 -25.53 -11.09
N GLY A 63 10.43 -26.49 -10.51
CA GLY A 63 10.95 -27.39 -9.48
C GLY A 63 11.27 -26.70 -8.16
N VAL A 64 10.52 -25.65 -7.80
CA VAL A 64 10.72 -24.86 -6.56
C VAL A 64 9.45 -24.81 -5.73
N GLU A 65 9.59 -24.55 -4.43
CA GLU A 65 8.50 -24.21 -3.55
C GLU A 65 8.52 -22.69 -3.33
N GLN A 66 7.46 -21.99 -3.74
CA GLN A 66 7.35 -20.54 -3.61
C GLN A 66 6.70 -20.15 -2.27
N PRO A 67 7.40 -19.42 -1.39
CA PRO A 67 6.78 -18.82 -0.22
C PRO A 67 5.77 -17.74 -0.62
N VAL A 68 4.58 -17.77 -0.01
CA VAL A 68 3.52 -16.81 -0.30
C VAL A 68 2.95 -16.19 0.96
N TYR A 69 2.43 -14.97 0.79
CA TYR A 69 1.50 -14.34 1.72
C TYR A 69 0.09 -14.36 1.13
N MET A 70 -0.90 -14.40 2.01
CA MET A 70 -2.28 -14.22 1.61
C MET A 70 -2.71 -12.81 1.98
N ARG A 71 -3.13 -12.02 0.98
CA ARG A 71 -3.65 -10.67 1.23
C ARG A 71 -5.08 -10.75 1.74
N ILE A 72 -5.30 -10.28 2.95
CA ILE A 72 -6.61 -10.25 3.62
C ILE A 72 -7.17 -8.83 3.58
N THR A 73 -8.46 -8.72 3.30
CA THR A 73 -9.20 -7.48 3.47
C THR A 73 -9.94 -7.55 4.80
N PRO A 74 -9.41 -6.88 5.86
CA PRO A 74 -9.86 -7.11 7.24
C PRO A 74 -11.21 -6.45 7.59
N GLY A 75 -11.81 -5.69 6.67
CA GLY A 75 -13.06 -4.98 6.94
C GLY A 75 -12.91 -3.74 7.83
N VAL A 76 -11.69 -3.28 8.05
CA VAL A 76 -11.41 -2.09 8.86
C VAL A 76 -11.52 -0.83 8.00
N GLU A 77 -12.34 0.12 8.43
CA GLU A 77 -12.45 1.41 7.78
C GLU A 77 -11.36 2.37 8.26
N ALA A 78 -10.55 2.86 7.32
CA ALA A 78 -9.61 3.93 7.60
C ALA A 78 -10.25 5.29 7.36
N ASP A 79 -9.99 6.26 8.23
CA ASP A 79 -10.40 7.66 8.05
C ASP A 79 -9.55 8.32 6.96
N THR A 80 -9.92 8.04 5.70
CA THR A 80 -9.25 8.57 4.51
C THR A 80 -10.22 8.64 3.34
N HIS A 81 -9.79 9.23 2.23
CA HIS A 81 -10.64 9.39 1.04
C HIS A 81 -11.10 8.02 0.50
N GLN A 82 -12.39 7.91 0.11
CA GLN A 82 -13.01 6.63 -0.28
C GLN A 82 -12.26 5.87 -1.37
N TYR A 83 -11.61 6.55 -2.34
CA TYR A 83 -10.86 5.92 -3.42
C TYR A 83 -9.48 5.37 -3.00
N ILE A 84 -9.01 5.66 -1.80
CA ILE A 84 -7.74 5.15 -1.27
C ILE A 84 -7.94 4.24 -0.06
N ARG A 85 -9.18 3.90 0.29
CA ARG A 85 -9.51 2.85 1.27
C ARG A 85 -9.37 1.49 0.60
N THR A 86 -8.57 0.63 1.17
CA THR A 86 -8.34 -0.73 0.65
C THR A 86 -8.68 -1.82 1.67
N GLY A 87 -8.97 -1.43 2.90
CA GLY A 87 -9.41 -2.31 3.97
C GLY A 87 -10.90 -2.62 3.98
N CYS A 88 -11.71 -1.93 3.15
CA CYS A 88 -13.16 -2.15 3.05
C CYS A 88 -13.48 -3.48 2.36
N GLU A 89 -14.62 -4.07 2.69
CA GLU A 89 -15.10 -5.32 2.10
C GLU A 89 -15.27 -5.25 0.57
N ASP A 90 -15.67 -4.11 0.04
CA ASP A 90 -15.75 -3.82 -1.40
C ASP A 90 -14.43 -3.25 -1.90
N SER A 91 -13.49 -4.13 -2.16
CA SER A 91 -12.17 -3.82 -2.69
C SER A 91 -11.79 -4.79 -3.80
N LYS A 92 -11.08 -4.27 -4.83
CA LYS A 92 -10.51 -5.13 -5.88
C LYS A 92 -9.35 -5.99 -5.37
N PHE A 93 -8.91 -5.79 -4.13
CA PHE A 93 -7.74 -6.43 -3.56
C PHE A 93 -8.09 -7.45 -2.51
N GLY A 94 -7.37 -8.55 -2.50
CA GLY A 94 -7.31 -9.51 -1.42
C GLY A 94 -8.55 -10.38 -1.24
N PHE A 95 -8.48 -11.21 -0.23
CA PHE A 95 -9.56 -12.10 0.18
C PHE A 95 -10.35 -11.43 1.30
N THR A 96 -11.64 -11.16 1.05
CA THR A 96 -12.52 -10.58 2.07
C THR A 96 -12.78 -11.57 3.21
N MET A 97 -12.83 -11.08 4.43
CA MET A 97 -13.23 -11.89 5.60
C MET A 97 -14.72 -12.15 5.66
N ARG A 98 -15.53 -11.47 4.83
CA ARG A 98 -16.96 -11.64 4.76
C ARG A 98 -17.35 -13.09 4.46
N GLU A 99 -18.37 -13.61 5.16
CA GLU A 99 -18.92 -14.96 5.00
C GLU A 99 -17.85 -16.06 5.07
N ASP A 100 -16.80 -15.82 5.84
CA ASP A 100 -15.64 -16.73 5.99
C ASP A 100 -14.90 -17.03 4.66
N PHE A 101 -15.05 -16.18 3.65
CA PHE A 101 -14.45 -16.43 2.34
C PHE A 101 -12.92 -16.54 2.42
N ALA A 102 -12.24 -15.58 3.06
CA ALA A 102 -10.80 -15.63 3.26
C ALA A 102 -10.39 -16.91 4.00
N PHE A 103 -11.14 -17.30 5.05
CA PHE A 103 -10.83 -18.46 5.85
C PHE A 103 -10.96 -19.78 5.06
N LYS A 104 -11.99 -19.91 4.23
CA LYS A 104 -12.12 -21.05 3.32
C LYS A 104 -10.97 -21.12 2.32
N CYS A 105 -10.49 -19.97 1.84
CA CYS A 105 -9.36 -19.90 0.92
C CYS A 105 -8.03 -20.29 1.56
N VAL A 106 -7.87 -20.15 2.88
CA VAL A 106 -6.66 -20.66 3.58
C VAL A 106 -6.50 -22.15 3.34
N GLY A 107 -7.58 -22.94 3.43
CA GLY A 107 -7.54 -24.37 3.14
C GLY A 107 -7.03 -24.67 1.74
N ASP A 108 -7.45 -23.90 0.74
CA ASP A 108 -6.97 -24.04 -0.65
C ASP A 108 -5.47 -23.74 -0.75
N VAL A 109 -4.98 -22.70 -0.06
CA VAL A 109 -3.56 -22.31 -0.06
C VAL A 109 -2.70 -23.40 0.60
N LEU A 110 -3.16 -23.94 1.74
CA LEU A 110 -2.45 -25.02 2.46
C LEU A 110 -2.43 -26.34 1.71
N ALA A 111 -3.41 -26.59 0.84
CA ALA A 111 -3.48 -27.78 0.00
C ALA A 111 -2.76 -27.62 -1.35
N ALA A 112 -2.33 -26.40 -1.70
CA ALA A 112 -1.66 -26.16 -2.98
C ALA A 112 -0.25 -26.74 -2.98
N GLU A 113 0.09 -27.47 -4.04
CA GLU A 113 1.44 -28.00 -4.25
C GLU A 113 2.42 -26.88 -4.64
N ASN A 114 3.69 -27.03 -4.30
CA ASN A 114 4.77 -26.10 -4.67
C ASN A 114 4.59 -24.66 -4.12
N VAL A 115 3.73 -24.50 -3.13
CA VAL A 115 3.44 -23.21 -2.47
C VAL A 115 3.51 -23.39 -0.97
N ARG A 116 4.13 -22.46 -0.26
CA ARG A 116 4.20 -22.49 1.19
C ARG A 116 3.65 -21.17 1.77
N LEU A 117 2.52 -21.26 2.48
CA LEU A 117 1.96 -20.12 3.20
C LEU A 117 2.84 -19.80 4.41
N VAL A 118 3.46 -18.62 4.41
CA VAL A 118 4.36 -18.19 5.49
C VAL A 118 3.84 -16.98 6.24
N GLY A 119 2.98 -16.17 5.63
CA GLY A 119 2.51 -14.94 6.22
C GLY A 119 1.14 -14.50 5.73
N LEU A 120 0.60 -13.53 6.44
CA LEU A 120 -0.57 -12.77 6.03
C LEU A 120 -0.18 -11.33 5.78
N HIS A 121 -0.89 -10.70 4.85
CA HIS A 121 -0.75 -9.30 4.52
C HIS A 121 -2.11 -8.60 4.60
N CYS A 122 -2.13 -7.36 5.05
CA CYS A 122 -3.25 -6.46 4.84
C CYS A 122 -2.74 -5.04 4.53
N HIS A 123 -3.59 -4.27 3.85
CA HIS A 123 -3.34 -2.84 3.62
C HIS A 123 -4.68 -2.12 3.67
N ILE A 124 -4.84 -1.23 4.65
CA ILE A 124 -6.14 -0.63 4.96
C ILE A 124 -6.39 0.72 4.27
N GLY A 125 -5.37 1.29 3.63
CA GLY A 125 -5.51 2.54 2.91
C GLY A 125 -4.22 3.33 2.83
N SER A 126 -4.32 4.57 2.34
CA SER A 126 -3.19 5.48 2.18
C SER A 126 -3.52 6.84 2.78
N GLN A 127 -2.49 7.56 3.24
CA GLN A 127 -2.63 8.89 3.88
C GLN A 127 -3.52 8.83 5.13
N ILE A 128 -3.25 7.86 6.00
CA ILE A 128 -4.00 7.61 7.23
C ILE A 128 -3.29 8.33 8.39
N PHE A 129 -4.00 9.19 9.09
CA PHE A 129 -3.48 9.90 10.27
C PHE A 129 -3.89 9.23 11.58
N ALA A 130 -5.02 8.53 11.57
CA ALA A 130 -5.61 7.94 12.77
C ALA A 130 -5.02 6.55 13.06
N LEU A 131 -4.17 6.44 14.07
CA LEU A 131 -3.47 5.20 14.42
C LEU A 131 -4.40 4.08 14.94
N HIS A 132 -5.64 4.42 15.34
CA HIS A 132 -6.58 3.41 15.83
C HIS A 132 -6.96 2.38 14.75
N SER A 133 -7.05 2.78 13.47
CA SER A 133 -7.35 1.87 12.36
C SER A 133 -6.24 0.82 12.18
N PHE A 134 -4.98 1.19 12.34
CA PHE A 134 -3.86 0.24 12.32
C PHE A 134 -3.90 -0.72 13.50
N ARG A 135 -4.28 -0.25 14.70
CA ARG A 135 -4.44 -1.09 15.88
C ARG A 135 -5.54 -2.11 15.70
N GLU A 136 -6.67 -1.69 15.14
CA GLU A 136 -7.80 -2.57 14.86
C GLU A 136 -7.42 -3.62 13.80
N ALA A 137 -6.79 -3.22 12.70
CA ALA A 137 -6.31 -4.14 11.68
C ALA A 137 -5.34 -5.19 12.26
N ALA A 138 -4.39 -4.76 13.09
CA ALA A 138 -3.47 -5.68 13.76
C ALA A 138 -4.20 -6.71 14.63
N ALA A 139 -5.19 -6.28 15.41
CA ALA A 139 -5.97 -7.17 16.26
C ALA A 139 -6.78 -8.19 15.44
N VAL A 140 -7.47 -7.74 14.38
CA VAL A 140 -8.22 -8.60 13.46
C VAL A 140 -7.33 -9.63 12.79
N MET A 141 -6.16 -9.20 12.29
CA MET A 141 -5.22 -10.10 11.62
C MET A 141 -4.64 -11.16 12.55
N VAL A 142 -4.28 -10.80 13.79
CA VAL A 142 -3.79 -11.77 14.78
C VAL A 142 -4.89 -12.75 15.20
N GLU A 143 -6.13 -12.30 15.37
CA GLU A 143 -7.27 -13.19 15.63
C GLU A 143 -7.46 -14.18 14.47
N PHE A 144 -7.32 -13.72 13.23
CA PHE A 144 -7.40 -14.59 12.05
C PHE A 144 -6.25 -15.61 12.02
N MET A 145 -5.03 -15.21 12.37
CA MET A 145 -3.89 -16.12 12.52
C MET A 145 -4.16 -17.21 13.58
N ALA A 146 -4.69 -16.81 14.74
CA ALA A 146 -5.06 -17.74 15.81
C ALA A 146 -6.09 -18.76 15.33
N ARG A 147 -7.10 -18.31 14.59
CA ARG A 147 -8.13 -19.19 14.01
C ARG A 147 -7.55 -20.17 13.00
N ILE A 148 -6.57 -19.74 12.18
CA ILE A 148 -5.85 -20.62 11.25
C ILE A 148 -5.11 -21.71 12.02
N ARG A 149 -4.32 -21.34 13.05
CA ARG A 149 -3.62 -22.28 13.91
C ARG A 149 -4.56 -23.32 14.52
N ASP A 150 -5.64 -22.84 15.12
CA ASP A 150 -6.56 -23.68 15.88
C ASP A 150 -7.36 -24.66 14.99
N THR A 151 -7.59 -24.29 13.74
CA THR A 151 -8.39 -25.10 12.80
C THR A 151 -7.52 -25.98 11.92
N TYR A 152 -6.44 -25.46 11.36
CA TYR A 152 -5.61 -26.14 10.39
C TYR A 152 -4.30 -26.68 10.98
N GLY A 153 -3.96 -26.34 12.24
CA GLY A 153 -2.68 -26.68 12.84
C GLY A 153 -1.49 -25.99 12.18
N HIS A 154 -1.72 -24.90 11.44
CA HIS A 154 -0.70 -24.19 10.69
C HIS A 154 -0.35 -22.87 11.38
N GLU A 155 0.92 -22.67 11.69
CA GLU A 155 1.41 -21.45 12.30
C GLU A 155 1.84 -20.43 11.23
N ILE A 156 1.23 -19.28 11.25
CA ILE A 156 1.65 -18.10 10.47
C ILE A 156 2.76 -17.40 11.23
N THR A 157 3.93 -17.29 10.62
CA THR A 157 5.14 -16.75 11.28
C THR A 157 5.46 -15.32 10.92
N GLU A 158 4.82 -14.78 9.88
CA GLU A 158 5.05 -13.42 9.39
C GLU A 158 3.72 -12.68 9.22
N LEU A 159 3.67 -11.43 9.64
CA LEU A 159 2.49 -10.56 9.49
C LEU A 159 2.91 -9.22 8.91
N ASP A 160 2.37 -8.88 7.74
CA ASP A 160 2.56 -7.60 7.09
C ASP A 160 1.29 -6.75 7.21
N LEU A 161 1.40 -5.61 7.87
CA LEU A 161 0.29 -4.68 8.07
C LEU A 161 0.21 -3.61 6.96
N GLY A 162 1.02 -3.76 5.91
CA GLY A 162 1.05 -2.84 4.79
C GLY A 162 1.63 -1.48 5.14
N GLY A 163 1.32 -0.51 4.28
CA GLY A 163 1.71 0.87 4.46
C GLY A 163 0.52 1.75 4.84
N GLY A 164 0.60 3.02 4.43
CA GLY A 164 -0.52 3.94 4.56
C GLY A 164 -0.33 5.05 5.58
N LEU A 165 0.74 5.02 6.38
CA LEU A 165 1.06 6.13 7.30
C LEU A 165 1.11 7.45 6.53
N GLY A 166 0.32 8.41 6.99
CA GLY A 166 0.18 9.73 6.38
C GLY A 166 1.41 10.61 6.59
N VAL A 167 1.56 11.58 5.69
CA VAL A 167 2.57 12.66 5.80
C VAL A 167 1.89 14.00 5.63
N ALA A 168 2.48 15.06 6.19
CA ALA A 168 1.98 16.41 6.00
C ALA A 168 2.27 16.91 4.58
N TYR A 169 1.23 17.36 3.88
CA TYR A 169 1.31 18.11 2.62
C TYR A 169 1.02 19.59 2.82
N THR A 170 0.33 19.93 3.90
CA THR A 170 0.01 21.29 4.30
C THR A 170 0.38 21.52 5.76
N ALA A 171 0.43 22.78 6.18
CA ALA A 171 0.73 23.15 7.57
C ALA A 171 -0.35 22.68 8.57
N ASP A 172 -1.56 22.40 8.10
CA ASP A 172 -2.69 21.95 8.92
C ASP A 172 -2.67 20.42 9.17
N ASP A 173 -1.94 19.67 8.35
CA ASP A 173 -1.79 18.23 8.49
C ASP A 173 -0.98 17.87 9.74
N LYS A 174 -1.48 16.91 10.50
CA LYS A 174 -0.85 16.41 11.73
C LYS A 174 -0.73 14.89 11.71
N PRO A 175 0.17 14.35 10.87
CA PRO A 175 0.43 12.92 10.86
C PRO A 175 1.06 12.48 12.18
N ALA A 176 0.80 11.22 12.56
CA ALA A 176 1.56 10.59 13.63
C ALA A 176 3.03 10.44 13.25
N SER A 177 3.91 10.47 14.23
CA SER A 177 5.32 10.16 14.03
C SER A 177 5.54 8.67 13.70
N ILE A 178 6.70 8.35 13.15
CA ILE A 178 7.10 6.96 12.89
C ILE A 178 7.18 6.17 14.20
N ASP A 179 7.68 6.80 15.26
CA ASP A 179 7.79 6.17 16.59
C ASP A 179 6.41 5.83 17.17
N GLU A 180 5.46 6.79 17.16
CA GLU A 180 4.09 6.56 17.61
C GLU A 180 3.40 5.45 16.80
N PHE A 181 3.62 5.42 15.49
CA PHE A 181 3.10 4.36 14.62
C PHE A 181 3.70 3.00 15.01
N ALA A 182 5.03 2.90 15.12
CA ALA A 182 5.73 1.66 15.45
C ALA A 182 5.33 1.13 16.85
N GLU A 183 5.24 2.00 17.85
CA GLU A 183 4.77 1.66 19.19
C GLU A 183 3.32 1.14 19.17
N THR A 184 2.45 1.84 18.44
CA THR A 184 1.02 1.48 18.35
C THR A 184 0.82 0.09 17.75
N ILE A 185 1.44 -0.20 16.60
CA ILE A 185 1.25 -1.49 15.92
C ILE A 185 1.92 -2.63 16.69
N THR A 186 3.13 -2.40 17.23
CA THR A 186 3.85 -3.42 18.00
C THR A 186 3.09 -3.78 19.27
N ALA A 187 2.58 -2.78 20.00
CA ALA A 187 1.77 -3.02 21.20
C ALA A 187 0.46 -3.74 20.87
N ALA A 188 -0.18 -3.41 19.75
CA ALA A 188 -1.41 -4.06 19.31
C ALA A 188 -1.19 -5.55 18.98
N VAL A 189 -0.15 -5.86 18.20
CA VAL A 189 0.22 -7.24 17.85
C VAL A 189 0.55 -8.04 19.11
N ARG A 190 1.41 -7.49 19.99
CA ARG A 190 1.80 -8.15 21.26
C ARG A 190 0.58 -8.46 22.13
N THR A 191 -0.30 -7.49 22.31
CA THR A 191 -1.51 -7.64 23.12
C THR A 191 -2.44 -8.71 22.53
N ALA A 192 -2.64 -8.70 21.21
CA ALA A 192 -3.48 -9.68 20.53
C ALA A 192 -2.86 -11.10 20.60
N CYS A 193 -1.55 -11.23 20.38
CA CYS A 193 -0.84 -12.51 20.51
C CYS A 193 -0.94 -13.09 21.93
N ALA A 194 -0.75 -12.26 22.94
CA ALA A 194 -0.90 -12.68 24.34
C ALA A 194 -2.34 -13.16 24.64
N LYS A 195 -3.37 -12.46 24.13
CA LYS A 195 -4.77 -12.85 24.26
C LYS A 195 -5.05 -14.25 23.69
N HIS A 196 -4.41 -14.60 22.59
CA HIS A 196 -4.61 -15.87 21.90
C HIS A 196 -3.56 -16.95 22.25
N GLY A 197 -2.64 -16.65 23.18
CA GLY A 197 -1.59 -17.60 23.61
C GLY A 197 -0.67 -18.04 22.46
N MET A 198 -0.29 -17.11 21.58
CA MET A 198 0.57 -17.41 20.43
C MET A 198 1.83 -16.54 20.45
N PRO A 199 2.93 -17.01 19.86
CA PRO A 199 4.14 -16.21 19.71
C PRO A 199 3.89 -15.00 18.83
N GLU A 200 4.65 -13.91 19.06
CA GLU A 200 4.63 -12.75 18.18
C GLU A 200 5.21 -13.15 16.80
N PRO A 201 4.51 -12.85 15.68
CA PRO A 201 5.07 -13.07 14.35
C PRO A 201 6.17 -12.04 14.06
N ARG A 202 6.97 -12.32 13.03
CA ARG A 202 7.79 -11.27 12.43
C ARG A 202 6.87 -10.22 11.82
N LEU A 203 6.87 -9.03 12.40
CA LEU A 203 6.06 -7.91 11.93
C LEU A 203 6.77 -7.17 10.80
N LEU A 204 6.03 -6.92 9.72
CA LEU A 204 6.47 -6.16 8.55
C LEU A 204 5.51 -5.00 8.30
N VAL A 205 6.04 -3.94 7.68
CA VAL A 205 5.28 -2.76 7.24
C VAL A 205 5.86 -2.22 5.94
N GLU A 206 5.03 -1.51 5.17
CA GLU A 206 5.34 -0.98 3.84
C GLU A 206 5.25 0.57 3.79
N PRO A 207 6.06 1.32 4.52
CA PRO A 207 5.87 2.77 4.75
C PRO A 207 6.38 3.63 3.58
N GLY A 208 6.03 3.32 2.33
CA GLY A 208 6.55 3.97 1.13
C GLY A 208 6.47 5.50 1.16
N ARG A 209 5.27 6.04 1.37
CA ARG A 209 5.05 7.50 1.39
C ARG A 209 5.85 8.20 2.49
N SER A 210 5.83 7.70 3.70
CA SER A 210 6.53 8.32 4.83
C SER A 210 8.05 8.29 4.69
N LEU A 211 8.62 7.40 3.86
CA LEU A 211 10.04 7.37 3.58
C LEU A 211 10.49 8.41 2.56
N VAL A 212 9.67 8.72 1.54
CA VAL A 212 10.16 9.48 0.37
C VAL A 212 9.40 10.78 0.08
N ALA A 213 8.21 10.99 0.64
CA ALA A 213 7.35 12.11 0.25
C ALA A 213 7.99 13.48 0.51
N THR A 214 8.74 13.62 1.60
CA THR A 214 9.43 14.88 1.95
C THR A 214 10.80 15.03 1.30
N ALA A 215 11.28 14.01 0.60
CA ALA A 215 12.60 14.01 -0.05
C ALA A 215 12.59 14.60 -1.46
N GLY A 216 11.41 14.83 -2.04
CA GLY A 216 11.25 15.30 -3.40
C GLY A 216 10.34 16.52 -3.51
N VAL A 217 10.58 17.31 -4.58
CA VAL A 217 9.71 18.42 -4.99
C VAL A 217 9.45 18.34 -6.48
N THR A 218 8.30 18.80 -6.93
CA THR A 218 8.02 18.96 -8.36
C THR A 218 8.13 20.44 -8.70
N LEU A 219 8.90 20.74 -9.74
CA LEU A 219 9.08 22.10 -10.24
C LEU A 219 8.27 22.28 -11.52
N TYR A 220 7.51 23.36 -11.57
CA TYR A 220 6.78 23.80 -12.76
C TYR A 220 7.19 25.20 -13.12
N THR A 221 7.15 25.51 -14.41
CA THR A 221 7.37 26.85 -14.92
C THR A 221 6.03 27.59 -15.04
N VAL A 222 5.94 28.77 -14.46
CA VAL A 222 4.79 29.64 -14.66
C VAL A 222 4.78 30.14 -16.11
N GLY A 223 3.72 29.84 -16.81
CA GLY A 223 3.48 30.32 -18.18
C GLY A 223 2.61 31.57 -18.22
N ILE A 224 1.30 31.39 -18.38
CA ILE A 224 0.36 32.52 -18.54
C ILE A 224 -0.31 32.83 -17.22
N ILE A 225 -0.40 34.13 -16.91
CA ILE A 225 -1.22 34.66 -15.81
C ILE A 225 -2.46 35.32 -16.41
N LYS A 226 -3.64 34.79 -16.06
CA LYS A 226 -4.92 35.30 -16.57
C LYS A 226 -5.75 35.86 -15.42
N THR A 227 -6.02 37.15 -15.48
CA THR A 227 -6.88 37.84 -14.49
C THR A 227 -8.31 37.97 -15.05
N LEU A 228 -9.28 37.44 -14.29
CA LEU A 228 -10.70 37.66 -14.51
C LEU A 228 -11.14 38.71 -13.50
N PRO A 229 -11.54 39.94 -13.92
CA PRO A 229 -11.90 41.00 -13.02
C PRO A 229 -13.01 40.58 -12.04
N ASN A 230 -12.78 40.81 -10.75
CA ASN A 230 -13.71 40.48 -9.65
C ASN A 230 -14.09 38.99 -9.51
N ILE A 231 -13.39 38.08 -10.20
CA ILE A 231 -13.66 36.67 -10.14
C ILE A 231 -12.42 35.92 -9.59
N ARG A 232 -11.30 35.92 -10.35
CA ARG A 232 -10.16 35.07 -10.01
C ARG A 232 -8.94 35.41 -10.86
N LYS A 233 -7.76 35.10 -10.32
CA LYS A 233 -6.50 35.13 -11.08
C LYS A 233 -6.01 33.67 -11.23
N TYR A 234 -5.83 33.23 -12.46
CA TYR A 234 -5.22 31.94 -12.77
C TYR A 234 -3.73 32.13 -13.03
N VAL A 235 -2.94 31.19 -12.53
CA VAL A 235 -1.51 31.04 -12.81
C VAL A 235 -1.34 29.68 -13.46
N ALA A 236 -1.18 29.68 -14.79
CA ALA A 236 -0.99 28.44 -15.54
C ALA A 236 0.45 27.99 -15.48
N VAL A 237 0.66 26.69 -15.31
CA VAL A 237 1.98 26.02 -15.24
C VAL A 237 2.13 25.01 -16.37
N ASP A 238 3.37 24.61 -16.65
CA ASP A 238 3.71 23.66 -17.72
C ASP A 238 3.49 22.19 -17.35
N GLY A 239 2.95 21.90 -16.19
CA GLY A 239 2.48 20.59 -15.74
C GLY A 239 0.97 20.49 -15.60
N GLY A 240 0.50 19.47 -14.94
CA GLY A 240 -0.93 19.24 -14.69
C GLY A 240 -1.26 17.86 -14.16
N MET A 241 -2.48 17.39 -14.37
CA MET A 241 -2.98 16.13 -13.82
C MET A 241 -2.23 14.90 -14.35
N SER A 242 -1.51 14.99 -15.46
CA SER A 242 -0.64 13.92 -15.95
C SER A 242 0.59 13.72 -15.06
N ASP A 243 1.00 14.74 -14.32
CA ASP A 243 2.13 14.68 -13.39
C ASP A 243 1.66 14.46 -11.94
N ASN A 244 0.54 15.08 -11.58
CA ASN A 244 -0.07 14.98 -10.24
C ASN A 244 -1.60 14.92 -10.33
N ILE A 245 -2.14 13.73 -10.50
CA ILE A 245 -3.59 13.52 -10.56
C ILE A 245 -4.29 13.67 -9.20
N ARG A 246 -3.56 13.73 -8.10
CA ARG A 246 -4.14 13.64 -6.75
C ARG A 246 -5.08 14.79 -6.43
N THR A 247 -4.80 16.00 -6.90
CA THR A 247 -5.70 17.14 -6.69
C THR A 247 -7.05 16.92 -7.37
N ALA A 248 -7.06 16.46 -8.61
CA ALA A 248 -8.29 16.19 -9.35
C ALA A 248 -9.05 14.96 -8.82
N LEU A 249 -8.35 13.88 -8.46
CA LEU A 249 -8.96 12.60 -8.09
C LEU A 249 -9.34 12.52 -6.60
N TYR A 250 -8.53 13.10 -5.71
CA TYR A 250 -8.69 12.95 -4.26
C TYR A 250 -8.97 14.26 -3.56
N HIS A 251 -9.08 15.38 -4.30
CA HIS A 251 -9.15 16.73 -3.73
C HIS A 251 -8.00 17.01 -2.76
N ALA A 252 -6.81 16.46 -3.08
CA ALA A 252 -5.64 16.59 -2.24
C ALA A 252 -5.09 18.01 -2.33
N ASP A 253 -4.89 18.64 -1.18
CA ASP A 253 -4.26 19.94 -1.07
C ASP A 253 -2.74 19.83 -1.11
N TYR A 254 -2.12 20.83 -1.70
CA TYR A 254 -0.67 21.00 -1.74
C TYR A 254 -0.32 22.44 -1.43
N GLU A 255 0.83 22.67 -0.85
CA GLU A 255 1.33 23.99 -0.56
C GLU A 255 2.36 24.44 -1.62
N PRO A 256 1.94 25.25 -2.62
CA PRO A 256 2.86 25.71 -3.65
C PRO A 256 3.73 26.86 -3.15
N VAL A 257 4.95 26.91 -3.63
CA VAL A 257 5.92 27.97 -3.32
C VAL A 257 6.55 28.47 -4.61
N VAL A 258 6.64 29.79 -4.77
CA VAL A 258 7.40 30.40 -5.88
C VAL A 258 8.89 30.23 -5.58
N ALA A 259 9.55 29.28 -6.24
CA ALA A 259 10.90 28.81 -5.89
C ALA A 259 11.94 29.93 -5.78
N ASN A 260 11.94 30.88 -6.74
CA ASN A 260 12.87 32.01 -6.74
C ASN A 260 12.45 33.17 -5.82
N LYS A 261 11.34 33.03 -5.08
CA LYS A 261 10.78 34.03 -4.15
C LYS A 261 10.32 33.41 -2.84
N ALA A 262 10.81 32.26 -2.48
CA ALA A 262 10.32 31.48 -1.33
C ALA A 262 10.38 32.25 0.01
N ALA A 263 11.34 33.14 0.17
CA ALA A 263 11.49 33.98 1.36
C ALA A 263 10.64 35.26 1.34
N GLN A 264 9.93 35.56 0.24
CA GLN A 264 9.10 36.78 0.14
C GLN A 264 7.68 36.52 0.66
N PRO A 265 7.02 37.51 1.23
CA PRO A 265 5.65 37.35 1.68
C PRO A 265 4.70 37.08 0.51
N ARG A 266 3.72 36.22 0.76
CA ARG A 266 2.61 35.93 -0.16
C ARG A 266 1.64 37.08 -0.13
N THR A 267 1.35 37.71 -1.26
CA THR A 267 0.55 38.94 -1.35
C THR A 267 -0.78 38.73 -2.05
N GLU A 268 -1.02 37.63 -2.73
CA GLU A 268 -2.22 37.38 -3.51
C GLU A 268 -2.70 35.94 -3.36
N ILE A 269 -4.02 35.76 -3.47
CA ILE A 269 -4.65 34.47 -3.65
C ILE A 269 -4.83 34.21 -5.15
N VAL A 270 -4.33 33.08 -5.63
CA VAL A 270 -4.42 32.70 -7.04
C VAL A 270 -4.91 31.25 -7.15
N THR A 271 -5.42 30.87 -8.31
CA THR A 271 -5.68 29.49 -8.66
C THR A 271 -4.57 29.03 -9.58
N ILE A 272 -3.84 27.98 -9.17
CA ILE A 272 -2.89 27.32 -10.05
C ILE A 272 -3.68 26.40 -10.98
N ALA A 273 -3.36 26.42 -12.25
CA ALA A 273 -4.00 25.60 -13.28
C ALA A 273 -2.93 24.88 -14.11
N GLY A 274 -3.21 23.65 -14.47
CA GLY A 274 -2.39 22.89 -15.39
C GLY A 274 -2.59 23.32 -16.86
N LYS A 275 -1.91 22.62 -17.74
CA LYS A 275 -1.89 22.92 -19.19
C LYS A 275 -2.87 22.10 -20.04
N HIS A 276 -3.52 21.09 -19.47
CA HIS A 276 -4.42 20.23 -20.21
C HIS A 276 -5.75 20.93 -20.53
N CYS A 277 -6.39 20.53 -21.65
CA CYS A 277 -7.71 21.03 -22.03
C CYS A 277 -8.84 20.37 -21.21
N GLU A 278 -8.68 20.33 -19.89
CA GLU A 278 -9.61 19.79 -18.92
C GLU A 278 -9.84 20.83 -17.82
N SER A 279 -11.11 21.13 -17.52
CA SER A 279 -11.47 22.20 -16.58
C SER A 279 -11.04 21.94 -15.13
N GLY A 280 -10.77 20.69 -14.77
CA GLY A 280 -10.30 20.27 -13.44
C GLY A 280 -8.78 20.21 -13.30
N ASP A 281 -8.02 20.57 -14.33
CA ASP A 281 -6.55 20.52 -14.31
C ASP A 281 -5.91 21.77 -13.71
#